data_b60d0be1aa886f0177e4b43a2a9f202a
#
_entry.id   b60d0be1aa886f0177e4b43a2a9f202a
#
_cell.length_a   1.000
_cell.length_b   1.000
_cell.length_c   1.000
_cell.angle_alpha   90.00
_cell.angle_beta   90.00
_cell.angle_gamma   90.00
#
_symmetry.space_group_name_H-M   'P 1'
#
loop_
_entity.id
_entity.type
_entity.pdbx_description
1 polymer ?
#
loop_
_entity_poly.entity_id
_entity_poly.type
_entity_poly.pdbx_seq_one_letter_code
_entity_poly.pdbx_strand_id
1 'polypeptide(L)'
;MAITSYNAKDCAITWDNTTITGLGEDMVTGEKDEEFFEPAVGAQGDVVVNEKNDPLGTVTLTLQATSPHYNRLIADAKAGKIAPLWIKNKSLNRSFGGNSARIKNYPEQDLRNEASDGEFEFAVFDYTVQ
;
A
#
# COMPACT_ATOMS: atom_id res chain seq x y z
N MET A 1 -28.78 19.48 4.13
CA MET A 1 -27.31 19.35 4.21
C MET A 1 -26.92 17.94 4.66
N ALA A 2 -26.06 17.27 3.91
CA ALA A 2 -25.56 15.97 4.29
C ALA A 2 -24.31 16.12 5.14
N ILE A 3 -24.26 15.41 6.26
CA ILE A 3 -23.07 15.37 7.12
C ILE A 3 -22.47 13.98 7.00
N THR A 4 -21.22 13.91 6.58
CA THR A 4 -20.47 12.66 6.48
C THR A 4 -19.30 12.70 7.45
N SER A 5 -18.90 11.54 7.95
CA SER A 5 -17.75 11.44 8.85
C SER A 5 -16.76 10.41 8.34
N TYR A 6 -15.49 10.67 8.62
CA TYR A 6 -14.37 9.76 8.36
C TYR A 6 -13.72 9.41 9.68
N ASN A 7 -13.44 8.14 9.89
CA ASN A 7 -12.75 7.66 11.08
C ASN A 7 -11.61 6.73 10.67
N ALA A 8 -10.39 7.11 11.03
CA ALA A 8 -9.20 6.30 10.73
C ALA A 8 -9.27 4.91 11.37
N LYS A 9 -10.01 4.73 12.44
CA LYS A 9 -10.22 3.41 13.06
C LYS A 9 -10.99 2.44 12.18
N ASP A 10 -11.71 2.93 11.18
CA ASP A 10 -12.45 2.10 10.24
C ASP A 10 -11.54 1.50 9.16
N CYS A 11 -10.25 1.85 9.16
CA CYS A 11 -9.25 1.32 8.26
C CYS A 11 -8.67 0.04 8.83
N ALA A 12 -8.78 -1.06 8.09
CA ALA A 12 -8.22 -2.35 8.47
C ALA A 12 -7.18 -2.77 7.42
N ILE A 13 -5.99 -3.13 7.87
CA ILE A 13 -4.89 -3.57 7.03
C ILE A 13 -4.61 -5.03 7.37
N THR A 14 -4.67 -5.89 6.36
CA THR A 14 -4.45 -7.33 6.51
C THR A 14 -3.26 -7.76 5.66
N TRP A 15 -2.26 -8.32 6.30
CA TRP A 15 -1.09 -8.92 5.67
C TRP A 15 -1.04 -10.40 6.04
N ASP A 16 -1.06 -11.27 5.04
CA ASP A 16 -1.01 -12.73 5.24
C ASP A 16 -2.05 -13.20 6.29
N ASN A 17 -3.29 -12.73 6.12
CA ASN A 17 -4.43 -13.03 7.02
C ASN A 17 -4.26 -12.53 8.47
N THR A 18 -3.30 -11.64 8.71
CA THR A 18 -3.09 -11.03 10.02
C THR A 18 -3.38 -9.55 9.95
N THR A 19 -4.25 -9.05 10.82
CA THR A 19 -4.55 -7.62 10.92
C THR A 19 -3.37 -6.89 11.55
N ILE A 20 -2.87 -5.87 10.85
CA ILE A 20 -1.74 -5.05 11.31
C ILE A 20 -2.26 -3.94 12.20
N THR A 21 -1.62 -3.75 13.35
CA THR A 21 -1.93 -2.70 14.32
C THR A 21 -0.68 -1.89 14.66
N GLY A 22 -0.87 -0.80 15.42
CA GLY A 22 0.25 0.08 15.79
C GLY A 22 0.72 0.94 14.63
N LEU A 23 -0.24 1.45 13.84
CA LEU A 23 0.06 2.31 12.69
C LEU A 23 0.50 3.70 13.12
N GLY A 24 1.38 4.32 12.33
CA GLY A 24 1.77 5.71 12.50
C GLY A 24 0.67 6.66 12.03
N GLU A 25 0.97 7.96 12.09
CA GLU A 25 0.00 9.00 11.71
C GLU A 25 -0.44 8.89 10.25
N ASP A 26 0.50 8.62 9.36
CA ASP A 26 0.22 8.48 7.93
C ASP A 26 -0.23 7.09 7.51
N MET A 27 -0.51 6.23 8.41
CA MET A 27 -1.01 4.86 8.30
C MET A 27 -0.59 4.11 7.03
N VAL A 28 -1.25 4.37 5.90
CA VAL A 28 -1.05 3.62 4.67
C VAL A 28 -1.34 4.49 3.45
N THR A 29 -0.50 4.33 2.41
CA THR A 29 -0.75 4.90 1.09
C THR A 29 -0.57 3.82 0.04
N GLY A 30 -1.31 3.92 -1.05
CA GLY A 30 -1.19 2.96 -2.15
C GLY A 30 -1.37 3.67 -3.48
N GLU A 31 -0.59 3.26 -4.47
CA GLU A 31 -0.71 3.78 -5.83
C GLU A 31 -0.33 2.73 -6.86
N LYS A 32 -0.93 2.84 -8.04
CA LYS A 32 -0.54 2.05 -9.19
C LYS A 32 0.72 2.67 -9.80
N ASP A 33 1.71 1.83 -10.13
CA ASP A 33 3.01 2.33 -10.60
C ASP A 33 2.92 2.96 -11.99
N GLU A 34 2.10 2.40 -12.87
CA GLU A 34 1.94 2.88 -14.25
C GLU A 34 0.50 3.29 -14.54
N GLU A 35 0.33 4.23 -15.46
CA GLU A 35 -0.99 4.62 -15.95
C GLU A 35 -1.64 3.50 -16.77
N PHE A 36 -2.95 3.56 -16.94
CA PHE A 36 -3.68 2.54 -17.71
C PHE A 36 -3.34 2.59 -19.20
N PHE A 37 -3.02 3.76 -19.73
CA PHE A 37 -2.76 3.95 -21.16
C PHE A 37 -1.83 5.12 -21.39
N GLU A 38 -1.28 5.17 -22.61
CA GLU A 38 -0.47 6.29 -23.07
C GLU A 38 -0.97 6.70 -24.45
N PRO A 39 -1.45 7.95 -24.64
CA PRO A 39 -1.87 8.40 -25.94
C PRO A 39 -0.69 8.80 -26.81
N ALA A 40 -0.79 8.54 -28.10
CA ALA A 40 0.14 9.01 -29.11
C ALA A 40 -0.62 9.77 -30.18
N VAL A 41 -0.11 10.93 -30.58
CA VAL A 41 -0.75 11.80 -31.57
C VAL A 41 0.09 11.83 -32.84
N GLY A 42 -0.52 11.46 -33.96
CA GLY A 42 0.12 11.54 -35.27
C GLY A 42 0.20 12.97 -35.83
N ALA A 43 0.95 13.15 -36.92
CA ALA A 43 1.20 14.46 -37.50
C ALA A 43 -0.07 15.18 -37.97
N GLN A 44 -1.14 14.45 -38.25
CA GLN A 44 -2.41 15.02 -38.70
C GLN A 44 -3.46 15.09 -37.58
N GLY A 45 -3.06 14.81 -36.32
CA GLY A 45 -3.93 14.93 -35.17
C GLY A 45 -4.67 13.65 -34.78
N ASP A 46 -4.46 12.55 -35.47
CA ASP A 46 -5.06 11.26 -35.11
C ASP A 46 -4.44 10.73 -33.82
N VAL A 47 -5.28 10.23 -32.93
CA VAL A 47 -4.87 9.75 -31.61
C VAL A 47 -4.94 8.23 -31.56
N VAL A 48 -3.84 7.60 -31.14
CA VAL A 48 -3.77 6.18 -30.85
C VAL A 48 -3.61 6.02 -29.34
N VAL A 49 -4.47 5.22 -28.73
CA VAL A 49 -4.39 4.90 -27.31
C VAL A 49 -3.63 3.59 -27.16
N ASN A 50 -2.45 3.66 -26.55
CA ASN A 50 -1.64 2.48 -26.27
C ASN A 50 -1.96 2.00 -24.87
N GLU A 51 -2.63 0.85 -24.76
CA GLU A 51 -3.00 0.26 -23.47
C GLU A 51 -1.77 -0.28 -22.76
N LYS A 52 -1.66 0.02 -21.47
CA LYS A 52 -0.60 -0.51 -20.62
C LYS A 52 -1.16 -1.64 -19.77
N ASN A 53 -0.55 -2.82 -19.87
CA ASN A 53 -0.97 -4.02 -19.16
C ASN A 53 -0.10 -4.29 -17.93
N ASP A 54 0.30 -3.22 -17.23
CA ASP A 54 1.14 -3.31 -16.05
C ASP A 54 0.27 -3.35 -14.79
N PRO A 55 0.21 -4.49 -14.08
CA PRO A 55 -0.62 -4.63 -12.88
C PRO A 55 0.09 -4.21 -11.59
N LEU A 56 1.30 -3.68 -11.65
CA LEU A 56 2.10 -3.39 -10.47
C LEU A 56 1.62 -2.16 -9.72
N GLY A 57 1.67 -2.24 -8.40
CA GLY A 57 1.39 -1.12 -7.51
C GLY A 57 2.34 -1.12 -6.33
N THR A 58 2.36 -0.01 -5.62
CA THR A 58 3.17 0.16 -4.41
C THR A 58 2.27 0.58 -3.26
N VAL A 59 2.38 -0.12 -2.15
CA VAL A 59 1.68 0.21 -0.90
C VAL A 59 2.73 0.49 0.16
N THR A 60 2.63 1.64 0.83
CA THR A 60 3.54 2.02 1.91
C THR A 60 2.77 2.03 3.23
N LEU A 61 3.24 1.23 4.19
CA LEU A 61 2.72 1.19 5.54
C LEU A 61 3.67 1.90 6.49
N THR A 62 3.12 2.79 7.33
CA THR A 62 3.88 3.42 8.40
C THR A 62 3.49 2.79 9.72
N LEU A 63 4.44 2.12 10.38
CA LEU A 63 4.23 1.48 11.66
C LEU A 63 5.01 2.20 12.75
N GLN A 64 4.38 2.31 13.94
CA GLN A 64 5.10 2.75 15.13
C GLN A 64 6.18 1.72 15.51
N ALA A 65 7.33 2.20 16.00
CA ALA A 65 8.43 1.32 16.39
C ALA A 65 8.03 0.30 17.45
N THR A 66 7.00 0.60 18.25
CA THR A 66 6.47 -0.26 19.29
C THR A 66 5.37 -1.20 18.83
N SER A 67 5.02 -1.17 17.52
CA SER A 67 3.99 -2.07 16.98
C SER A 67 4.38 -3.53 17.17
N PRO A 68 3.44 -4.40 17.62
CA PRO A 68 3.72 -5.82 17.78
C PRO A 68 4.03 -6.53 16.47
N HIS A 69 3.70 -5.91 15.33
CA HIS A 69 3.92 -6.49 14.00
C HIS A 69 5.21 -6.02 13.33
N TYR A 70 5.93 -5.06 13.92
CA TYR A 70 7.11 -4.44 13.31
C TYR A 70 8.20 -5.48 12.99
N ASN A 71 8.61 -6.26 13.98
CA ASN A 71 9.64 -7.27 13.82
C ASN A 71 9.20 -8.42 12.90
N ARG A 72 7.92 -8.76 12.91
CA ARG A 72 7.35 -9.77 12.02
C ARG A 72 7.48 -9.35 10.56
N LEU A 73 7.19 -8.09 10.25
CA LEU A 73 7.32 -7.57 8.88
C LEU A 73 8.78 -7.54 8.42
N ILE A 74 9.72 -7.26 9.33
CA ILE A 74 11.16 -7.34 9.01
C ILE A 74 11.53 -8.79 8.67
N ALA A 75 11.05 -9.76 9.44
CA ALA A 75 11.31 -11.18 9.18
C ALA A 75 10.70 -11.62 7.83
N ASP A 76 9.50 -11.18 7.52
CA ASP A 76 8.83 -11.48 6.25
C ASP A 76 9.58 -10.86 5.06
N ALA A 77 10.11 -9.64 5.22
CA ALA A 77 10.93 -9.00 4.21
C ALA A 77 12.21 -9.79 3.92
N LYS A 78 12.88 -10.25 4.99
CA LYS A 78 14.10 -11.05 4.88
C LYS A 78 13.83 -12.40 4.21
N ALA A 79 12.71 -13.02 4.51
CA ALA A 79 12.31 -14.30 3.94
C ALA A 79 11.83 -14.19 2.48
N GLY A 80 11.55 -12.98 1.99
CA GLY A 80 11.01 -12.77 0.65
C GLY A 80 9.59 -13.29 0.49
N LYS A 81 8.80 -13.23 1.55
CA LYS A 81 7.44 -13.79 1.59
C LYS A 81 6.52 -13.06 0.63
N ILE A 82 5.77 -13.83 -0.16
CA ILE A 82 4.70 -13.33 -1.02
C ILE A 82 3.37 -13.74 -0.42
N ALA A 83 2.53 -12.76 -0.11
CA ALA A 83 1.26 -13.00 0.56
C ALA A 83 0.23 -11.92 0.19
N PRO A 84 -1.07 -12.15 0.47
CA PRO A 84 -2.08 -11.13 0.22
C PRO A 84 -1.91 -9.92 1.14
N LEU A 85 -2.07 -8.73 0.56
CA LEU A 85 -2.11 -7.46 1.30
C LEU A 85 -3.37 -6.71 0.89
N TRP A 86 -4.28 -6.51 1.83
CA TRP A 86 -5.53 -5.80 1.60
C TRP A 86 -5.76 -4.72 2.64
N ILE A 87 -6.19 -3.57 2.17
CA ILE A 87 -6.56 -2.44 3.01
C ILE A 87 -8.02 -2.12 2.73
N LYS A 88 -8.84 -2.06 3.79
CA LYS A 88 -10.26 -1.73 3.70
C LYS A 88 -10.57 -0.54 4.57
N ASN A 89 -11.39 0.37 4.07
CA ASN A 89 -11.91 1.49 4.85
C ASN A 89 -13.43 1.50 4.78
N LYS A 90 -14.07 1.31 5.92
CA LYS A 90 -15.54 1.29 6.01
C LYS A 90 -16.16 2.66 5.80
N SER A 91 -15.51 3.72 6.31
CA SER A 91 -16.02 5.09 6.17
C SER A 91 -16.17 5.49 4.70
N LEU A 92 -15.22 5.07 3.86
CA LEU A 92 -15.20 5.41 2.44
C LEU A 92 -15.76 4.30 1.56
N ASN A 93 -16.09 3.14 2.14
CA ASN A 93 -16.52 1.95 1.41
C ASN A 93 -15.55 1.62 0.26
N ARG A 94 -14.27 1.59 0.57
CA ARG A 94 -13.20 1.42 -0.40
C ARG A 94 -12.17 0.42 0.10
N SER A 95 -11.62 -0.35 -0.82
CA SER A 95 -10.52 -1.26 -0.51
C SER A 95 -9.48 -1.20 -1.63
N PHE A 96 -8.24 -1.50 -1.29
CA PHE A 96 -7.17 -1.61 -2.28
C PHE A 96 -6.11 -2.60 -1.81
N GLY A 97 -5.28 -3.05 -2.74
CA GLY A 97 -4.25 -4.02 -2.48
C GLY A 97 -4.23 -5.11 -3.55
N GLY A 98 -3.88 -6.32 -3.17
CA GLY A 98 -3.81 -7.46 -4.07
C GLY A 98 -3.58 -8.76 -3.33
N ASN A 99 -3.67 -9.86 -4.08
CA ASN A 99 -3.48 -11.21 -3.53
C ASN A 99 -2.02 -11.64 -3.49
N SER A 100 -1.13 -10.90 -4.17
CA SER A 100 0.30 -11.21 -4.24
C SER A 100 1.10 -9.94 -4.01
N ALA A 101 1.69 -9.82 -2.85
CA ALA A 101 2.53 -8.69 -2.48
C ALA A 101 3.78 -9.16 -1.76
N ARG A 102 4.84 -8.38 -1.87
CA ARG A 102 6.12 -8.65 -1.22
C ARG A 102 6.72 -7.36 -0.71
N ILE A 103 7.35 -7.41 0.46
CA ILE A 103 8.04 -6.26 1.05
C ILE A 103 9.33 -6.01 0.25
N LYS A 104 9.52 -4.77 -0.22
CA LYS A 104 10.65 -4.41 -1.08
C LYS A 104 11.97 -4.35 -0.33
N ASN A 105 11.97 -3.81 0.89
CA ASN A 105 13.20 -3.56 1.64
C ASN A 105 12.90 -3.38 3.12
N TYR A 106 13.96 -3.36 3.94
CA TYR A 106 13.85 -3.02 5.34
C TYR A 106 13.51 -1.53 5.50
N PRO A 107 12.74 -1.17 6.55
CA PRO A 107 12.55 0.24 6.88
C PRO A 107 13.88 0.84 7.36
N GLU A 108 14.00 2.17 7.19
CA GLU A 108 15.15 2.89 7.73
C GLU A 108 15.19 2.73 9.25
N GLN A 109 16.37 2.42 9.80
CA GLN A 109 16.57 2.28 11.23
C GLN A 109 17.09 3.58 11.81
N ASP A 110 16.30 4.21 12.67
CA ASP A 110 16.61 5.49 13.29
C ASP A 110 16.32 5.39 14.79
N LEU A 111 17.38 5.26 15.57
CA LEU A 111 17.29 5.07 17.02
C LEU A 111 17.68 6.34 17.74
N ARG A 112 16.70 6.98 18.37
CA ARG A 112 16.82 8.25 19.10
C ARG A 112 16.26 8.14 20.49
N ASN A 113 16.22 9.27 21.22
CA ASN A 113 15.51 9.33 22.50
C ASN A 113 14.02 9.04 22.37
N GLU A 114 13.44 9.40 21.24
CA GLU A 114 12.06 9.09 20.92
C GLU A 114 11.98 7.96 19.91
N ALA A 115 10.97 7.11 20.03
CA ALA A 115 10.72 6.03 19.08
C ALA A 115 10.29 6.63 17.73
N SER A 116 10.94 6.19 16.66
CA SER A 116 10.66 6.63 15.30
C SER A 116 9.79 5.62 14.56
N ASP A 117 8.86 6.12 13.75
CA ASP A 117 8.05 5.28 12.89
C ASP A 117 8.90 4.69 11.76
N GLY A 118 8.55 3.49 11.32
CA GLY A 118 9.19 2.84 10.19
C GLY A 118 8.24 2.71 9.02
N GLU A 119 8.74 2.92 7.80
CA GLU A 119 7.98 2.78 6.58
C GLU A 119 8.33 1.48 5.88
N PHE A 120 7.30 0.65 5.60
CA PHE A 120 7.44 -0.58 4.84
C PHE A 120 6.82 -0.39 3.47
N GLU A 121 7.61 -0.57 2.41
CA GLU A 121 7.11 -0.54 1.04
C GLU A 121 6.82 -1.96 0.57
N PHE A 122 5.60 -2.16 0.05
CA PHE A 122 5.17 -3.42 -0.52
C PHE A 122 5.03 -3.27 -2.03
N ALA A 123 5.63 -4.17 -2.79
CA ALA A 123 5.32 -4.31 -4.20
C ALA A 123 4.10 -5.22 -4.33
N VAL A 124 3.02 -4.71 -4.88
CA VAL A 124 1.80 -5.48 -5.12
C VAL A 124 1.76 -5.85 -6.59
N PHE A 125 1.75 -7.15 -6.89
CA PHE A 125 1.88 -7.64 -8.25
C PHE A 125 0.57 -7.62 -9.02
N ASP A 126 -0.55 -7.57 -8.32
CA ASP A 126 -1.91 -7.51 -8.88
C ASP A 126 -2.72 -6.39 -8.22
N TYR A 127 -2.17 -5.19 -8.22
CA TYR A 127 -2.77 -4.04 -7.53
C TYR A 127 -4.14 -3.69 -8.09
N THR A 128 -5.12 -3.59 -7.20
CA THR A 128 -6.51 -3.29 -7.53
C THR A 128 -7.10 -2.35 -6.50
N VAL A 129 -7.94 -1.42 -6.95
CA VAL A 129 -8.76 -0.55 -6.09
C VAL A 129 -10.22 -0.90 -6.33
N GLN A 130 -10.93 -1.18 -5.24
CA GLN A 130 -12.35 -1.55 -5.30
C GLN A 130 -13.23 -0.56 -4.57
#